data_dfa503f087c25cee1bdbea6bfec9e061
#
_entry.id   dfa503f087c25cee1bdbea6bfec9e061
#
_cell.length_a   1.000
_cell.length_b   1.000
_cell.length_c   1.000
_cell.angle_alpha   90.00
_cell.angle_beta   90.00
_cell.angle_gamma   90.00
#
_symmetry.space_group_name_H-M   'P 1'
#
loop_
_entity.id
_entity.type
_entity.pdbx_description
1 polymer ?
#
loop_
_entity_poly.entity_id
_entity_poly.type
_entity_poly.pdbx_seq_one_letter_code
_entity_poly.pdbx_strand_id
1 'polypeptide(L)'
;MNAQHPPAGAWDALFAADLAASPRPSLPAGAHHVPGWLTLEQQRWLVDRFREWTHGPVPIRAAKVRGHEMSVRTVCLGWHWRPYEYTREAVDVNGNRVLDFPAWMVRLGRQALVAATGDPDAGEAYTPDTALVNYYDAHARMGMHQDKDERSGAPVVSLSIGDTCRFRFGNTE
;
A
#
# COMPACT_ATOMS: atom_id res chain seq x y z
N MET A 1 -25.19 -18.99 28.56
CA MET A 1 -24.93 -17.55 28.70
C MET A 1 -25.02 -16.91 27.32
N ASN A 2 -26.12 -16.21 27.05
CA ASN A 2 -26.35 -15.53 25.76
C ASN A 2 -25.54 -14.25 25.75
N ALA A 3 -24.51 -14.18 24.90
CA ALA A 3 -23.86 -12.93 24.58
C ALA A 3 -24.83 -12.11 23.71
N GLN A 4 -25.45 -11.11 24.30
CA GLN A 4 -26.27 -10.15 23.58
C GLN A 4 -25.36 -9.32 22.67
N HIS A 5 -25.58 -9.40 21.36
CA HIS A 5 -24.98 -8.48 20.40
C HIS A 5 -25.54 -7.07 20.66
N PRO A 6 -24.69 -6.04 20.74
CA PRO A 6 -25.17 -4.67 20.86
C PRO A 6 -25.98 -4.30 19.61
N PRO A 7 -26.99 -3.42 19.74
CA PRO A 7 -27.84 -3.01 18.62
C PRO A 7 -27.03 -2.32 17.53
N ALA A 8 -27.39 -2.56 16.25
CA ALA A 8 -26.72 -2.11 15.02
C ALA A 8 -26.63 -0.59 14.88
N GLY A 9 -26.63 0.24 15.72
CA GLY A 9 -26.42 1.69 15.69
C GLY A 9 -25.44 2.21 16.74
N ALA A 10 -25.04 1.34 17.70
CA ALA A 10 -24.16 1.77 18.78
C ALA A 10 -22.68 1.93 18.30
N TRP A 11 -22.29 1.22 17.25
CA TRP A 11 -20.95 1.28 16.69
C TRP A 11 -20.76 2.52 15.83
N ASP A 12 -21.77 2.95 15.06
CA ASP A 12 -21.67 4.12 14.19
C ASP A 12 -21.52 5.41 15.00
N ALA A 13 -22.15 5.51 16.19
CA ALA A 13 -22.03 6.65 17.06
C ALA A 13 -20.66 6.74 17.76
N LEU A 14 -20.03 5.60 18.07
CA LEU A 14 -18.72 5.55 18.71
C LEU A 14 -17.59 5.98 17.77
N PHE A 15 -17.72 5.69 16.48
CA PHE A 15 -16.70 6.01 15.49
C PHE A 15 -16.93 7.35 14.78
N ALA A 16 -18.17 7.84 14.73
CA ALA A 16 -18.49 9.13 14.12
C ALA A 16 -17.90 10.33 14.87
N ALA A 17 -17.73 10.22 16.19
CA ALA A 17 -17.19 11.30 17.00
C ALA A 17 -15.67 11.48 16.86
N ASP A 18 -14.93 10.40 16.65
CA ASP A 18 -13.46 10.46 16.54
C ASP A 18 -12.95 10.93 15.15
N LEU A 19 -13.75 10.75 14.11
CA LEU A 19 -13.39 11.20 12.75
C LEU A 19 -13.54 12.72 12.55
N ALA A 20 -14.28 13.39 13.43
CA ALA A 20 -14.54 14.84 13.34
C ALA A 20 -13.54 15.72 14.10
N ALA A 21 -12.70 15.16 14.97
CA ALA A 21 -11.96 15.93 15.97
C ALA A 21 -10.48 16.19 15.67
N SER A 22 -9.88 15.56 14.67
CA SER A 22 -8.47 15.82 14.34
C SER A 22 -8.36 16.75 13.13
N PRO A 23 -7.70 17.91 13.26
CA PRO A 23 -7.40 18.74 12.09
C PRO A 23 -6.56 17.90 11.12
N ARG A 24 -7.05 17.73 9.89
CA ARG A 24 -6.28 17.03 8.85
C ARG A 24 -5.02 17.84 8.59
N PRO A 25 -3.83 17.23 8.70
CA PRO A 25 -2.60 17.94 8.38
C PRO A 25 -2.68 18.40 6.92
N SER A 26 -2.25 19.63 6.66
CA SER A 26 -2.09 20.12 5.29
C SER A 26 -1.02 19.28 4.61
N LEU A 27 -1.37 18.66 3.50
CA LEU A 27 -0.42 17.91 2.67
C LEU A 27 0.26 18.85 1.68
N PRO A 28 1.50 18.58 1.28
CA PRO A 28 2.15 19.31 0.19
C PRO A 28 1.35 19.23 -1.11
N ALA A 29 1.57 20.19 -1.99
CA ALA A 29 0.94 20.20 -3.32
C ALA A 29 1.23 18.89 -4.06
N GLY A 30 0.21 18.29 -4.68
CA GLY A 30 0.28 17.02 -5.39
C GLY A 30 0.16 15.79 -4.50
N ALA A 31 0.07 15.93 -3.17
CA ALA A 31 -0.20 14.84 -2.25
C ALA A 31 -1.68 14.84 -1.83
N HIS A 32 -2.32 13.69 -1.91
CA HIS A 32 -3.72 13.49 -1.61
C HIS A 32 -3.90 12.36 -0.59
N HIS A 33 -4.83 12.52 0.36
CA HIS A 33 -5.18 11.47 1.32
C HIS A 33 -6.69 11.30 1.35
N VAL A 34 -7.17 10.09 1.05
CA VAL A 34 -8.60 9.74 1.00
C VAL A 34 -8.86 8.67 2.06
N PRO A 35 -9.13 9.07 3.31
CA PRO A 35 -9.39 8.11 4.39
C PRO A 35 -10.72 7.37 4.17
N GLY A 36 -10.75 6.09 4.55
CA GLY A 36 -11.95 5.26 4.47
C GLY A 36 -12.42 4.93 3.06
N TRP A 37 -11.57 5.08 2.05
CA TRP A 37 -11.93 4.82 0.65
C TRP A 37 -12.30 3.36 0.38
N LEU A 38 -11.60 2.42 1.00
CA LEU A 38 -11.91 0.99 0.89
C LEU A 38 -12.85 0.55 2.01
N THR A 39 -13.90 -0.20 1.66
CA THR A 39 -14.75 -0.89 2.64
C THR A 39 -13.97 -1.96 3.39
N LEU A 40 -14.46 -2.37 4.57
CA LEU A 40 -13.84 -3.47 5.33
C LEU A 40 -13.82 -4.80 4.56
N GLU A 41 -14.83 -5.05 3.73
CA GLU A 41 -14.87 -6.23 2.87
C GLU A 41 -13.75 -6.19 1.81
N GLN A 42 -13.58 -5.06 1.13
CA GLN A 42 -12.49 -4.86 0.18
C GLN A 42 -11.12 -4.99 0.84
N GLN A 43 -10.95 -4.43 2.03
CA GLN A 43 -9.70 -4.57 2.78
C GLN A 43 -9.40 -6.03 3.14
N ARG A 44 -10.40 -6.79 3.63
CA ARG A 44 -10.24 -8.22 3.93
C ARG A 44 -9.86 -9.02 2.67
N TRP A 45 -10.54 -8.78 1.57
CA TRP A 45 -10.23 -9.42 0.30
C TRP A 45 -8.78 -9.15 -0.14
N LEU A 46 -8.29 -7.90 -0.03
CA LEU A 46 -6.89 -7.55 -0.32
C LEU A 46 -5.90 -8.25 0.61
N VAL A 47 -6.23 -8.39 1.89
CA VAL A 47 -5.40 -9.15 2.86
C VAL A 47 -5.32 -10.63 2.47
N ASP A 48 -6.41 -11.23 1.99
CA ASP A 48 -6.40 -12.62 1.53
C ASP A 48 -5.55 -12.79 0.27
N ARG A 49 -5.61 -11.84 -0.69
CA ARG A 49 -4.68 -11.83 -1.84
C ARG A 49 -3.23 -11.69 -1.38
N PHE A 50 -2.95 -10.81 -0.43
CA PHE A 50 -1.60 -10.70 0.14
C PHE A 50 -1.10 -12.02 0.72
N ARG A 51 -1.92 -12.73 1.49
CA ARG A 51 -1.57 -14.05 2.05
C ARG A 51 -1.21 -15.06 0.97
N GLU A 52 -1.95 -15.09 -0.14
CA GLU A 52 -1.62 -15.95 -1.28
C GLU A 52 -0.27 -15.55 -1.90
N TRP A 53 -0.03 -14.27 -2.12
CA TRP A 53 1.22 -13.81 -2.71
C TRP A 53 2.45 -14.09 -1.83
N THR A 54 2.28 -14.13 -0.49
CA THR A 54 3.40 -14.47 0.41
C THR A 54 3.96 -15.88 0.18
N HIS A 55 3.16 -16.76 -0.45
CA HIS A 55 3.52 -18.13 -0.78
C HIS A 55 3.74 -18.34 -2.29
N GLY A 56 3.83 -17.25 -3.05
CA GLY A 56 4.05 -17.29 -4.50
C GLY A 56 5.46 -17.75 -4.88
N PRO A 57 5.79 -17.71 -6.19
CA PRO A 57 7.09 -18.15 -6.70
C PRO A 57 8.27 -17.38 -6.10
N VAL A 58 8.06 -16.12 -5.74
CA VAL A 58 9.01 -15.32 -4.95
C VAL A 58 8.31 -14.98 -3.63
N PRO A 59 8.67 -15.65 -2.52
CA PRO A 59 7.99 -15.47 -1.25
C PRO A 59 8.27 -14.10 -0.64
N ILE A 60 7.45 -13.73 0.35
CA ILE A 60 7.67 -12.52 1.12
C ILE A 60 9.06 -12.52 1.76
N ARG A 61 9.76 -11.41 1.68
CA ARG A 61 11.11 -11.24 2.22
C ARG A 61 11.36 -9.85 2.78
N ALA A 62 12.35 -9.75 3.65
CA ALA A 62 12.98 -8.49 4.01
C ALA A 62 14.14 -8.22 3.03
N ALA A 63 14.13 -7.07 2.37
CA ALA A 63 15.23 -6.67 1.49
C ALA A 63 16.46 -6.25 2.32
N LYS A 64 17.66 -6.40 1.74
CA LYS A 64 18.90 -5.91 2.34
C LYS A 64 19.32 -4.62 1.66
N VAL A 65 19.40 -3.54 2.42
CA VAL A 65 19.87 -2.24 1.96
C VAL A 65 21.18 -1.90 2.65
N ARG A 66 22.24 -1.67 1.89
CA ARG A 66 23.61 -1.39 2.42
C ARG A 66 24.07 -2.41 3.46
N GLY A 67 23.75 -3.70 3.24
CA GLY A 67 24.12 -4.79 4.13
C GLY A 67 23.22 -4.99 5.35
N HIS A 68 22.24 -4.15 5.58
CA HIS A 68 21.28 -4.25 6.67
C HIS A 68 19.94 -4.78 6.17
N GLU A 69 19.38 -5.74 6.87
CA GLU A 69 18.04 -6.25 6.58
C GLU A 69 16.98 -5.23 7.04
N MET A 70 16.01 -4.95 6.16
CA MET A 70 14.88 -4.10 6.49
C MET A 70 13.95 -4.82 7.48
N SER A 71 13.33 -4.07 8.39
CA SER A 71 12.28 -4.61 9.26
C SER A 71 10.95 -4.81 8.53
N VAL A 72 10.75 -4.16 7.39
CA VAL A 72 9.59 -4.31 6.53
C VAL A 72 9.80 -5.50 5.60
N ARG A 73 8.79 -6.36 5.49
CA ARG A 73 8.80 -7.48 4.56
C ARG A 73 7.95 -7.15 3.35
N THR A 74 8.40 -7.51 2.15
CA THR A 74 7.79 -7.11 0.88
C THR A 74 7.53 -8.31 -0.02
N VAL A 75 6.38 -8.30 -0.69
CA VAL A 75 6.10 -9.10 -1.88
C VAL A 75 6.05 -8.14 -3.07
N CYS A 76 6.68 -8.52 -4.18
CA CYS A 76 6.66 -7.74 -5.40
C CYS A 76 5.72 -8.38 -6.43
N LEU A 77 4.96 -7.56 -7.16
CA LEU A 77 4.12 -7.98 -8.28
C LEU A 77 4.51 -7.18 -9.53
N GLY A 78 4.51 -7.82 -10.70
CA GLY A 78 4.93 -7.24 -11.96
C GLY A 78 6.44 -7.14 -12.10
N TRP A 79 7.09 -6.40 -11.22
CA TRP A 79 8.53 -6.25 -11.16
C TRP A 79 9.04 -6.53 -9.75
N HIS A 80 10.18 -7.21 -9.66
CA HIS A 80 10.90 -7.41 -8.41
C HIS A 80 11.78 -6.21 -8.13
N TRP A 81 11.55 -5.56 -6.98
CA TRP A 81 12.42 -4.52 -6.49
C TRP A 81 13.56 -5.10 -5.64
N ARG A 82 14.77 -4.77 -5.99
CA ARG A 82 15.93 -4.86 -5.10
C ARG A 82 16.58 -3.47 -5.01
N PRO A 83 17.38 -3.16 -4.01
CA PRO A 83 17.94 -1.81 -3.87
C PRO A 83 18.55 -1.31 -5.18
N TYR A 84 17.98 -0.18 -5.67
CA TYR A 84 18.39 0.55 -6.86
C TYR A 84 18.02 -0.09 -8.22
N GLU A 85 17.21 -1.14 -8.23
CA GLU A 85 16.89 -1.81 -9.49
C GLU A 85 15.55 -2.55 -9.47
N TYR A 86 14.88 -2.57 -10.63
CA TYR A 86 13.72 -3.41 -10.92
C TYR A 86 14.07 -4.48 -11.97
N THR A 87 13.76 -5.73 -11.67
CA THR A 87 13.98 -6.90 -12.55
C THR A 87 12.72 -7.77 -12.62
N ARG A 88 12.64 -8.67 -13.60
CA ARG A 88 11.53 -9.65 -13.64
C ARG A 88 11.80 -10.84 -12.73
N GLU A 89 13.06 -11.22 -12.58
CA GLU A 89 13.53 -12.34 -11.78
C GLU A 89 14.13 -11.85 -10.47
N ALA A 90 13.79 -12.54 -9.39
CA ALA A 90 14.28 -12.24 -8.04
C ALA A 90 15.62 -12.92 -7.77
N VAL A 91 16.67 -12.48 -8.45
CA VAL A 91 18.02 -13.08 -8.39
C VAL A 91 18.68 -13.01 -7.02
N ASP A 92 18.28 -12.05 -6.20
CA ASP A 92 18.73 -11.89 -4.81
C ASP A 92 17.95 -12.76 -3.81
N VAL A 93 16.93 -13.51 -4.29
CA VAL A 93 16.08 -14.38 -3.47
C VAL A 93 16.24 -15.84 -3.91
N ASN A 94 15.68 -16.19 -5.05
CA ASN A 94 15.66 -17.57 -5.54
C ASN A 94 15.75 -17.67 -7.07
N GLY A 95 15.91 -16.58 -7.79
CA GLY A 95 15.99 -16.52 -9.24
C GLY A 95 14.66 -16.68 -9.98
N ASN A 96 13.57 -16.89 -9.28
CA ASN A 96 12.27 -17.04 -9.91
C ASN A 96 11.72 -15.70 -10.39
N ARG A 97 10.88 -15.75 -11.41
CA ARG A 97 10.08 -14.60 -11.85
C ARG A 97 8.98 -14.31 -10.84
N VAL A 98 8.77 -13.01 -10.53
CA VAL A 98 7.66 -12.55 -9.69
C VAL A 98 6.31 -12.79 -10.41
N LEU A 99 5.23 -12.82 -9.64
CA LEU A 99 3.88 -12.85 -10.18
C LEU A 99 3.62 -11.62 -11.05
N ASP A 100 2.87 -11.77 -12.11
CA ASP A 100 2.48 -10.67 -12.96
C ASP A 100 1.60 -9.68 -12.19
N PHE A 101 1.65 -8.40 -12.59
CA PHE A 101 0.80 -7.36 -12.00
C PHE A 101 -0.66 -7.64 -12.38
N PRO A 102 -1.58 -7.80 -11.42
CA PRO A 102 -2.95 -8.20 -11.71
C PRO A 102 -3.73 -7.12 -12.46
N ALA A 103 -4.47 -7.49 -13.51
CA ALA A 103 -5.28 -6.54 -14.28
C ALA A 103 -6.34 -5.80 -13.45
N TRP A 104 -6.89 -6.43 -12.40
CA TRP A 104 -7.82 -5.77 -11.48
C TRP A 104 -7.13 -4.67 -10.68
N MET A 105 -5.83 -4.81 -10.36
CA MET A 105 -5.06 -3.81 -9.62
C MET A 105 -4.79 -2.56 -10.48
N VAL A 106 -4.70 -2.69 -11.81
CA VAL A 106 -4.70 -1.53 -12.72
C VAL A 106 -5.98 -0.71 -12.54
N ARG A 107 -7.14 -1.39 -12.53
CA ARG A 107 -8.43 -0.70 -12.33
C ARG A 107 -8.53 -0.06 -10.94
N LEU A 108 -8.08 -0.77 -9.92
CA LEU A 108 -8.06 -0.26 -8.55
C LEU A 108 -7.18 1.00 -8.44
N GLY A 109 -5.99 0.99 -9.01
CA GLY A 109 -5.08 2.14 -9.04
C GLY A 109 -5.67 3.34 -9.77
N ARG A 110 -6.32 3.12 -10.91
CA ARG A 110 -7.05 4.16 -11.65
C ARG A 110 -8.17 4.80 -10.83
N GLN A 111 -9.00 3.96 -10.19
CA GLN A 111 -10.09 4.44 -9.33
C GLN A 111 -9.56 5.22 -8.12
N ALA A 112 -8.48 4.75 -7.50
CA ALA A 112 -7.85 5.45 -6.39
C ALA A 112 -7.31 6.82 -6.80
N LEU A 113 -6.69 6.91 -7.97
CA LEU A 113 -6.19 8.18 -8.50
C LEU A 113 -7.33 9.16 -8.78
N VAL A 114 -8.41 8.72 -9.42
CA VAL A 114 -9.62 9.55 -9.64
C VAL A 114 -10.22 10.00 -8.32
N ALA A 115 -10.34 9.09 -7.33
CA ALA A 115 -10.87 9.44 -6.01
C ALA A 115 -10.00 10.48 -5.28
N ALA A 116 -8.69 10.46 -5.51
CA ALA A 116 -7.75 11.37 -4.88
C ALA A 116 -7.72 12.75 -5.56
N THR A 117 -7.77 12.80 -6.89
CA THR A 117 -7.57 14.02 -7.68
C THR A 117 -8.86 14.65 -8.20
N GLY A 118 -9.93 13.84 -8.34
CA GLY A 118 -11.15 14.25 -9.04
C GLY A 118 -11.00 14.32 -10.57
N ASP A 119 -9.88 13.80 -11.12
CA ASP A 119 -9.53 13.87 -12.54
C ASP A 119 -9.70 12.49 -13.22
N PRO A 120 -10.77 12.28 -14.01
CA PRO A 120 -10.99 11.03 -14.73
C PRO A 120 -9.94 10.76 -15.82
N ASP A 121 -9.43 11.81 -16.50
CA ASP A 121 -8.46 11.66 -17.58
C ASP A 121 -7.11 11.18 -17.02
N ALA A 122 -6.69 11.71 -15.86
CA ALA A 122 -5.52 11.21 -15.15
C ALA A 122 -5.69 9.74 -14.75
N GLY A 123 -6.89 9.35 -14.31
CA GLY A 123 -7.21 7.95 -14.00
C GLY A 123 -7.15 7.06 -15.23
N GLU A 124 -7.68 7.47 -16.36
CA GLU A 124 -7.63 6.69 -17.61
C GLU A 124 -6.21 6.52 -18.13
N ALA A 125 -5.41 7.56 -18.06
CA ALA A 125 -4.00 7.55 -18.48
C ALA A 125 -3.10 6.71 -17.55
N TYR A 126 -3.53 6.43 -16.32
CA TYR A 126 -2.71 5.72 -15.35
C TYR A 126 -2.58 4.23 -15.67
N THR A 127 -1.34 3.76 -15.88
CA THR A 127 -1.03 2.39 -16.29
C THR A 127 0.01 1.75 -15.36
N PRO A 128 -0.34 1.48 -14.09
CA PRO A 128 0.59 0.84 -13.16
C PRO A 128 0.88 -0.59 -13.60
N ASP A 129 2.13 -1.01 -13.46
CA ASP A 129 2.61 -2.35 -13.84
C ASP A 129 3.44 -3.02 -12.74
N THR A 130 3.59 -2.37 -11.60
CA THR A 130 4.31 -2.89 -10.42
C THR A 130 3.60 -2.55 -9.12
N ALA A 131 3.75 -3.42 -8.13
CA ALA A 131 3.36 -3.14 -6.76
C ALA A 131 4.37 -3.72 -5.77
N LEU A 132 4.77 -2.90 -4.81
CA LEU A 132 5.50 -3.30 -3.61
C LEU A 132 4.49 -3.47 -2.47
N VAL A 133 4.14 -4.71 -2.15
CA VAL A 133 3.17 -5.01 -1.09
C VAL A 133 3.94 -5.20 0.21
N ASN A 134 3.97 -4.16 1.01
CA ASN A 134 4.74 -4.06 2.23
C ASN A 134 3.95 -4.55 3.43
N TYR A 135 4.53 -5.42 4.22
CA TYR A 135 4.00 -5.88 5.49
C TYR A 135 4.79 -5.28 6.67
N TYR A 136 4.05 -4.63 7.55
CA TYR A 136 4.56 -4.05 8.78
C TYR A 136 4.00 -4.82 9.96
N ASP A 137 4.85 -5.43 10.77
CA ASP A 137 4.47 -5.86 12.11
C ASP A 137 4.59 -4.70 13.12
N ALA A 138 4.28 -4.95 14.39
CA ALA A 138 4.28 -3.93 15.43
C ALA A 138 5.64 -3.22 15.63
N HIS A 139 6.73 -3.82 15.17
CA HIS A 139 8.09 -3.31 15.33
C HIS A 139 8.69 -2.79 14.02
N ALA A 140 8.07 -3.10 12.89
CA ALA A 140 8.58 -2.73 11.58
C ALA A 140 8.51 -1.22 11.37
N ARG A 141 9.57 -0.68 10.75
CA ARG A 141 9.69 0.75 10.43
C ARG A 141 10.37 0.91 9.08
N MET A 142 9.90 1.87 8.33
CA MET A 142 10.57 2.35 7.13
C MET A 142 11.07 3.77 7.38
N GLY A 143 12.36 3.99 7.20
CA GLY A 143 12.97 5.31 7.33
C GLY A 143 12.48 6.27 6.23
N MET A 144 12.67 7.57 6.45
CA MET A 144 12.44 8.56 5.39
C MET A 144 13.37 8.25 4.22
N HIS A 145 12.80 8.16 3.04
CA HIS A 145 13.52 7.88 1.79
C HIS A 145 12.81 8.63 0.66
N GLN A 146 13.43 8.61 -0.49
CA GLN A 146 12.85 9.12 -1.72
C GLN A 146 12.86 7.98 -2.73
N ASP A 147 11.72 7.76 -3.39
CA ASP A 147 11.59 6.78 -4.47
C ASP A 147 12.26 7.36 -5.74
N LYS A 148 13.54 6.99 -5.92
CA LYS A 148 14.38 7.47 -7.04
C LYS A 148 14.60 6.41 -8.11
N ASP A 149 14.24 5.17 -7.80
CA ASP A 149 14.48 4.03 -8.68
C ASP A 149 13.36 3.88 -9.73
N GLU A 150 12.30 4.67 -9.58
CA GLU A 150 11.16 4.66 -10.47
C GLU A 150 11.52 5.20 -11.86
N ARG A 151 11.17 4.43 -12.90
CA ARG A 151 11.39 4.83 -14.29
C ARG A 151 10.26 5.70 -14.85
N SER A 152 9.13 5.70 -14.16
CA SER A 152 7.93 6.44 -14.53
C SER A 152 7.80 7.70 -13.70
N GLY A 153 7.40 8.81 -14.31
CA GLY A 153 6.97 10.02 -13.61
C GLY A 153 5.49 10.01 -13.17
N ALA A 154 4.82 8.86 -13.29
CA ALA A 154 3.42 8.71 -12.90
C ALA A 154 3.26 8.79 -11.37
N PRO A 155 2.08 9.20 -10.87
CA PRO A 155 1.81 9.22 -9.44
C PRO A 155 1.96 7.85 -8.78
N VAL A 156 2.44 7.84 -7.53
CA VAL A 156 2.43 6.65 -6.69
C VAL A 156 1.09 6.57 -5.97
N VAL A 157 0.36 5.49 -6.17
CA VAL A 157 -0.87 5.18 -5.43
C VAL A 157 -0.53 4.24 -4.28
N SER A 158 -0.76 4.68 -3.04
CA SER A 158 -0.52 3.87 -1.84
C SER A 158 -1.83 3.52 -1.15
N LEU A 159 -2.05 2.24 -0.85
CA LEU A 159 -3.20 1.74 -0.10
C LEU A 159 -2.71 1.26 1.27
N SER A 160 -3.13 1.94 2.35
CA SER A 160 -2.83 1.53 3.72
C SER A 160 -3.99 0.75 4.30
N ILE A 161 -3.73 -0.49 4.75
CA ILE A 161 -4.75 -1.43 5.22
C ILE A 161 -4.33 -1.99 6.58
N GLY A 162 -5.27 -2.09 7.52
CA GLY A 162 -5.05 -2.60 8.86
C GLY A 162 -5.01 -1.52 9.92
N ASP A 163 -4.14 -1.68 10.92
CA ASP A 163 -4.05 -0.79 12.05
C ASP A 163 -3.50 0.59 11.67
N THR A 164 -3.85 1.60 12.48
CA THR A 164 -3.37 2.96 12.30
C THR A 164 -1.85 3.03 12.40
N CYS A 165 -1.22 3.67 11.43
CA CYS A 165 0.21 3.91 11.42
C CYS A 165 0.54 5.39 11.28
N ARG A 166 1.77 5.76 11.64
CA ARG A 166 2.29 7.11 11.39
C ARG A 166 2.98 7.15 10.03
N PHE A 167 2.39 7.85 9.10
CA PHE A 167 3.00 8.17 7.82
C PHE A 167 3.61 9.58 7.85
N ARG A 168 4.86 9.73 7.39
CA ARG A 168 5.53 11.02 7.27
C ARG A 168 5.73 11.32 5.79
N PHE A 169 5.33 12.52 5.40
CA PHE A 169 5.49 13.02 4.04
C PHE A 169 6.08 14.43 4.09
N GLY A 170 7.08 14.71 3.28
CA GLY A 170 7.75 16.00 3.25
C GLY A 170 9.12 15.94 2.58
N ASN A 171 9.81 17.07 2.58
CA ASN A 171 11.19 17.20 2.13
C ASN A 171 12.19 17.07 3.29
N THR A 172 13.47 17.29 3.01
CA THR A 172 14.58 17.21 3.96
C THR A 172 14.91 18.56 4.62
N GLU A 173 14.10 19.58 4.39
CA GLU A 173 14.24 20.93 4.97
C GLU A 173 13.45 21.07 6.26
#